data_fdb50566d6cc35d7af95fa84df9e875b
#
_entry.id   fdb50566d6cc35d7af95fa84df9e875b
#
_cell.length_a   1.000
_cell.length_b   1.000
_cell.length_c   1.000
_cell.angle_alpha   90.00
_cell.angle_beta   90.00
_cell.angle_gamma   90.00
#
_symmetry.space_group_name_H-M   'P 1'
#
loop_
_entity.id
_entity.type
_entity.pdbx_description
1 polymer ?
#
loop_
_entity_poly.entity_id
_entity_poly.type
_entity_poly.pdbx_seq_one_letter_code
_entity_poly.pdbx_strand_id
1 'polypeptide(L)'
;METDAHFARLLVDLPDALARDEAFLGELENHAKVISVKKGDYLLRTGELCQDAYFINKGLFINLYVNENGNECVTGFAADNMFPFLSAIGYFTKQPSEFEIKALEAGELLCFSRDHIESLSFRYPLFASYYQNIMLMIIYKLDVLLAVRLSSTAEEFIQFLYTNYAWMINRVPDKYIAHYMGISNAWYCKLKRKVLSFT
;
A
#
# COMPACT_ATOMS: atom_id res chain seq x y z
N MET A 1 5.60 28.72 9.02
CA MET A 1 4.77 27.70 9.69
C MET A 1 5.67 26.49 9.94
N GLU A 2 5.80 26.02 11.16
CA GLU A 2 6.51 24.77 11.44
C GLU A 2 5.60 23.65 10.92
N THR A 3 6.02 22.98 9.86
CA THR A 3 5.26 21.85 9.29
C THR A 3 5.20 20.75 10.33
N ASP A 4 4.02 20.20 10.57
CA ASP A 4 3.83 19.10 11.51
C ASP A 4 4.76 17.93 11.11
N ALA A 5 5.52 17.40 12.07
CA ALA A 5 6.48 16.32 11.86
C ALA A 5 5.85 15.09 11.18
N HIS A 6 4.53 14.89 11.34
CA HIS A 6 3.77 13.82 10.70
C HIS A 6 3.66 13.96 9.18
N PHE A 7 3.80 15.17 8.63
CA PHE A 7 3.71 15.42 7.18
C PHE A 7 5.07 15.40 6.48
N ALA A 8 6.17 15.44 7.22
CA ALA A 8 7.52 15.57 6.67
C ALA A 8 7.82 14.57 5.55
N ARG A 9 7.31 13.34 5.69
CA ARG A 9 7.50 12.30 4.69
C ARG A 9 6.65 12.51 3.43
N LEU A 10 5.37 12.87 3.60
CA LEU A 10 4.49 13.17 2.46
C LEU A 10 5.03 14.33 1.64
N LEU A 11 5.60 15.36 2.30
CA LEU A 11 6.16 16.53 1.63
C LEU A 11 7.34 16.19 0.72
N VAL A 12 8.14 15.17 1.05
CA VAL A 12 9.25 14.69 0.19
C VAL A 12 8.71 14.04 -1.09
N ASP A 13 7.54 13.44 -1.05
CA ASP A 13 6.92 12.78 -2.20
C ASP A 13 6.12 13.77 -3.08
N LEU A 14 5.77 14.96 -2.55
CA LEU A 14 5.02 15.98 -3.29
C LEU A 14 5.92 16.70 -4.33
N PRO A 15 5.35 17.17 -5.46
CA PRO A 15 6.02 18.10 -6.34
C PRO A 15 6.45 19.38 -5.59
N ASP A 16 7.64 19.88 -5.86
CA ASP A 16 8.23 21.06 -5.20
C ASP A 16 7.28 22.27 -5.14
N ALA A 17 6.50 22.48 -6.21
CA ALA A 17 5.55 23.60 -6.28
C ALA A 17 4.40 23.46 -5.27
N LEU A 18 3.94 22.22 -4.98
CA LEU A 18 2.93 21.96 -3.95
C LEU A 18 3.54 21.98 -2.55
N ALA A 19 4.75 21.43 -2.41
CA ALA A 19 5.45 21.39 -1.12
C ALA A 19 5.83 22.79 -0.58
N ARG A 20 5.75 23.84 -1.43
CA ARG A 20 6.02 25.25 -1.07
C ARG A 20 4.76 26.14 -1.11
N ASP A 21 3.61 25.61 -1.47
CA ASP A 21 2.34 26.33 -1.50
C ASP A 21 1.70 26.28 -0.11
N GLU A 22 1.83 27.37 0.66
CA GLU A 22 1.30 27.46 2.02
C GLU A 22 -0.22 27.28 2.09
N ALA A 23 -0.97 27.72 1.06
CA ALA A 23 -2.42 27.57 1.02
C ALA A 23 -2.80 26.10 0.83
N PHE A 24 -2.12 25.41 -0.11
CA PHE A 24 -2.30 23.99 -0.34
C PHE A 24 -1.94 23.16 0.91
N LEU A 25 -0.79 23.46 1.52
CA LEU A 25 -0.33 22.74 2.73
C LEU A 25 -1.29 22.94 3.90
N GLY A 26 -1.76 24.17 4.12
CA GLY A 26 -2.75 24.45 5.17
C GLY A 26 -4.05 23.66 4.99
N GLU A 27 -4.54 23.52 3.75
CA GLU A 27 -5.71 22.68 3.48
C GLU A 27 -5.43 21.20 3.64
N LEU A 28 -4.27 20.73 3.18
CA LEU A 28 -3.86 19.34 3.31
C LEU A 28 -3.77 18.93 4.79
N GLU A 29 -3.12 19.74 5.61
CA GLU A 29 -2.93 19.49 7.05
C GLU A 29 -4.25 19.56 7.84
N ASN A 30 -5.09 20.56 7.56
CA ASN A 30 -6.35 20.79 8.29
C ASN A 30 -7.37 19.66 8.14
N HIS A 31 -7.28 18.87 7.09
CA HIS A 31 -8.25 17.80 6.80
C HIS A 31 -7.68 16.39 6.92
N ALA A 32 -6.37 16.26 7.11
CA ALA A 32 -5.76 14.99 7.37
C ALA A 32 -5.92 14.60 8.85
N LYS A 33 -6.09 13.31 9.10
CA LYS A 33 -6.08 12.74 10.45
C LYS A 33 -4.85 11.87 10.59
N VAL A 34 -4.05 12.12 11.63
CA VAL A 34 -2.98 11.19 12.02
C VAL A 34 -3.62 10.03 12.77
N ILE A 35 -3.44 8.83 12.29
CA ILE A 35 -3.93 7.61 12.93
C ILE A 35 -2.77 6.67 13.26
N SER A 36 -2.84 6.06 14.45
CA SER A 36 -1.92 5.02 14.89
C SER A 36 -2.62 3.67 14.89
N VAL A 37 -1.95 2.65 14.42
CA VAL A 37 -2.46 1.27 14.37
C VAL A 37 -1.51 0.31 15.08
N LYS A 38 -2.07 -0.78 15.60
CA LYS A 38 -1.31 -1.90 16.14
C LYS A 38 -1.22 -3.01 15.11
N LYS A 39 -0.23 -3.89 15.27
CA LYS A 39 -0.14 -5.13 14.50
C LYS A 39 -1.43 -5.93 14.65
N GLY A 40 -2.03 -6.30 13.53
CA GLY A 40 -3.28 -7.06 13.45
C GLY A 40 -4.52 -6.22 13.29
N ASP A 41 -4.44 -4.89 13.47
CA ASP A 41 -5.58 -4.00 13.24
C ASP A 41 -5.99 -3.98 11.76
N TYR A 42 -7.26 -3.74 11.51
CA TYR A 42 -7.82 -3.57 10.18
C TYR A 42 -8.19 -2.12 9.95
N LEU A 43 -7.75 -1.56 8.83
CA LEU A 43 -8.17 -0.25 8.34
C LEU A 43 -9.48 -0.35 7.54
N LEU A 44 -9.74 -1.52 6.98
CA LEU A 44 -10.93 -1.83 6.19
C LEU A 44 -11.23 -3.31 6.27
N ARG A 45 -12.51 -3.67 6.38
CA ARG A 45 -12.98 -5.06 6.31
C ARG A 45 -13.91 -5.27 5.12
N THR A 46 -14.02 -6.51 4.69
CA THR A 46 -15.00 -6.90 3.66
C THR A 46 -16.41 -6.44 4.06
N GLY A 47 -17.12 -5.83 3.12
CA GLY A 47 -18.46 -5.29 3.30
C GLY A 47 -18.51 -3.85 3.84
N GLU A 48 -17.41 -3.28 4.31
CA GLU A 48 -17.33 -1.88 4.72
C GLU A 48 -17.15 -0.94 3.52
N LEU A 49 -17.63 0.29 3.64
CA LEU A 49 -17.40 1.33 2.64
C LEU A 49 -16.00 1.92 2.82
N CYS A 50 -15.15 1.81 1.80
CA CYS A 50 -13.86 2.46 1.78
C CYS A 50 -14.03 3.95 1.45
N GLN A 51 -14.00 4.82 2.46
CA GLN A 51 -14.19 6.27 2.33
C GLN A 51 -12.87 7.03 2.39
N ASP A 52 -11.79 6.38 2.83
CA ASP A 52 -10.52 7.00 3.13
C ASP A 52 -9.41 6.46 2.24
N ALA A 53 -8.44 7.33 1.95
CA ALA A 53 -7.14 7.00 1.42
C ALA A 53 -6.09 7.30 2.50
N TYR A 54 -5.00 6.54 2.49
CA TYR A 54 -3.98 6.63 3.53
C TYR A 54 -2.61 6.87 2.91
N PHE A 55 -1.80 7.68 3.59
CA PHE A 55 -0.37 7.75 3.36
C PHE A 55 0.37 7.12 4.55
N ILE A 56 1.23 6.15 4.29
CA ILE A 56 1.93 5.38 5.31
C ILE A 56 3.20 6.12 5.74
N ASN A 57 3.19 6.73 6.92
CA ASN A 57 4.38 7.30 7.54
C ASN A 57 5.30 6.19 8.07
N LYS A 58 4.70 5.17 8.68
CA LYS A 58 5.40 4.02 9.25
C LYS A 58 4.49 2.82 9.25
N GLY A 59 5.04 1.65 8.94
CA GLY A 59 4.32 0.39 9.05
C GLY A 59 4.29 -0.41 7.75
N LEU A 60 3.71 -1.60 7.85
CA LEU A 60 3.54 -2.57 6.79
C LEU A 60 2.10 -3.06 6.78
N PHE A 61 1.47 -3.05 5.63
CA PHE A 61 0.07 -3.44 5.42
C PHE A 61 -0.05 -4.46 4.30
N ILE A 62 -1.10 -5.26 4.36
CA ILE A 62 -1.49 -6.18 3.30
C ILE A 62 -2.93 -5.91 2.87
N ASN A 63 -3.17 -6.11 1.58
CA ASN A 63 -4.50 -6.22 1.02
C ASN A 63 -4.86 -7.71 0.95
N LEU A 64 -6.01 -8.06 1.49
CA LEU A 64 -6.55 -9.40 1.53
C LEU A 64 -7.86 -9.47 0.75
N TYR A 65 -8.03 -10.54 0.00
CA TYR A 65 -9.32 -10.96 -0.54
C TYR A 65 -9.73 -12.25 0.17
N VAL A 66 -10.93 -12.28 0.72
CA VAL A 66 -11.47 -13.48 1.36
C VAL A 66 -12.48 -14.10 0.39
N ASN A 67 -12.19 -15.29 -0.11
CA ASN A 67 -13.09 -15.96 -1.03
C ASN A 67 -14.32 -16.55 -0.33
N GLU A 68 -15.30 -17.05 -1.10
CA GLU A 68 -16.55 -17.63 -0.59
C GLU A 68 -16.35 -18.79 0.40
N ASN A 69 -15.21 -19.47 0.34
CA ASN A 69 -14.84 -20.55 1.26
C ASN A 69 -14.12 -20.06 2.53
N GLY A 70 -13.99 -18.75 2.72
CA GLY A 70 -13.31 -18.14 3.86
C GLY A 70 -11.76 -18.19 3.77
N ASN A 71 -11.19 -18.54 2.61
CA ASN A 71 -9.74 -18.55 2.44
C ASN A 71 -9.22 -17.15 2.15
N GLU A 72 -8.23 -16.72 2.92
CA GLU A 72 -7.51 -15.45 2.71
C GLU A 72 -6.54 -15.58 1.52
N CYS A 73 -6.62 -14.65 0.58
CA CYS A 73 -5.67 -14.48 -0.51
C CYS A 73 -5.01 -13.10 -0.37
N VAL A 74 -3.69 -13.04 -0.25
CA VAL A 74 -2.95 -11.78 -0.26
C VAL A 74 -2.88 -11.27 -1.69
N THR A 75 -3.36 -10.05 -1.92
CA THR A 75 -3.39 -9.43 -3.25
C THR A 75 -2.35 -8.33 -3.42
N GLY A 76 -1.80 -7.82 -2.32
CA GLY A 76 -0.79 -6.77 -2.38
C GLY A 76 -0.20 -6.43 -1.01
N PHE A 77 0.89 -5.65 -1.06
CA PHE A 77 1.59 -5.12 0.09
C PHE A 77 1.80 -3.62 -0.08
N ALA A 78 1.70 -2.88 1.03
CA ALA A 78 2.02 -1.47 1.10
C ALA A 78 2.86 -1.19 2.35
N ALA A 79 3.87 -0.33 2.23
CA ALA A 79 4.76 -0.03 3.33
C ALA A 79 5.34 1.38 3.21
N ASP A 80 5.85 1.87 4.33
CA ASP A 80 6.51 3.17 4.42
C ASP A 80 7.67 3.35 3.42
N ASN A 81 8.43 2.34 3.11
CA ASN A 81 9.57 2.38 2.19
C ASN A 81 9.21 2.03 0.75
N MET A 82 7.95 1.66 0.49
CA MET A 82 7.48 1.30 -0.84
C MET A 82 5.95 1.31 -0.91
N PHE A 83 5.39 1.96 -1.93
CA PHE A 83 3.95 2.14 -2.06
C PHE A 83 3.31 2.75 -0.80
N PRO A 84 3.72 3.97 -0.40
CA PRO A 84 3.22 4.58 0.82
C PRO A 84 1.73 4.97 0.73
N PHE A 85 1.13 4.91 -0.45
CA PHE A 85 -0.29 5.18 -0.66
C PHE A 85 -1.10 3.89 -0.59
N LEU A 86 -2.16 3.90 0.19
CA LEU A 86 -2.97 2.73 0.49
C LEU A 86 -4.46 3.08 0.44
N SER A 87 -5.20 2.30 -0.33
CA SER A 87 -6.67 2.32 -0.38
C SER A 87 -7.17 1.02 -0.99
N ALA A 88 -8.48 0.80 -1.01
CA ALA A 88 -9.10 -0.31 -1.70
C ALA A 88 -9.92 0.18 -2.89
N ILE A 89 -10.19 -0.70 -3.85
CA ILE A 89 -10.97 -0.36 -5.06
C ILE A 89 -12.34 0.24 -4.72
N GLY A 90 -12.94 -0.15 -3.61
CA GLY A 90 -14.19 0.42 -3.10
C GLY A 90 -14.14 1.92 -2.84
N TYR A 91 -12.96 2.49 -2.64
CA TYR A 91 -12.75 3.93 -2.56
C TYR A 91 -13.19 4.65 -3.84
N PHE A 92 -12.89 4.08 -5.00
CA PHE A 92 -13.25 4.66 -6.31
C PHE A 92 -14.67 4.28 -6.75
N THR A 93 -15.08 3.04 -6.52
CA THR A 93 -16.38 2.53 -6.96
C THR A 93 -17.55 2.97 -6.07
N LYS A 94 -17.25 3.48 -4.85
CA LYS A 94 -18.24 3.84 -3.82
C LYS A 94 -19.16 2.66 -3.42
N GLN A 95 -18.63 1.44 -3.58
CA GLN A 95 -19.30 0.19 -3.21
C GLN A 95 -18.64 -0.44 -1.97
N PRO A 96 -19.33 -1.29 -1.23
CA PRO A 96 -18.74 -2.07 -0.17
C PRO A 96 -17.51 -2.83 -0.68
N SER A 97 -16.44 -2.85 0.12
CA SER A 97 -15.18 -3.45 -0.28
C SER A 97 -15.26 -4.98 -0.26
N GLU A 98 -14.74 -5.61 -1.30
CA GLU A 98 -14.46 -7.05 -1.32
C GLU A 98 -13.07 -7.37 -0.71
N PHE A 99 -12.29 -6.34 -0.39
CA PHE A 99 -10.94 -6.45 0.12
C PHE A 99 -10.86 -5.95 1.56
N GLU A 100 -9.94 -6.52 2.30
CA GLU A 100 -9.54 -6.05 3.62
C GLU A 100 -8.16 -5.41 3.57
N ILE A 101 -7.93 -4.42 4.44
CA ILE A 101 -6.62 -3.81 4.66
C ILE A 101 -6.22 -4.08 6.10
N LYS A 102 -5.11 -4.83 6.28
CA LYS A 102 -4.65 -5.28 7.59
C LYS A 102 -3.22 -4.83 7.87
N ALA A 103 -2.98 -4.31 9.07
CA ALA A 103 -1.66 -3.94 9.54
C ALA A 103 -0.86 -5.20 9.95
N LEU A 104 0.33 -5.36 9.40
CA LEU A 104 1.28 -6.42 9.81
C LEU A 104 2.26 -5.96 10.89
N GLU A 105 2.38 -4.65 11.07
CA GLU A 105 3.21 -4.00 12.08
C GLU A 105 2.42 -2.88 12.75
N ALA A 106 2.90 -2.40 13.91
CA ALA A 106 2.44 -1.14 14.45
C ALA A 106 2.87 0.00 13.52
N GLY A 107 1.97 0.94 13.26
CA GLY A 107 2.22 1.97 12.26
C GLY A 107 1.54 3.28 12.56
N GLU A 108 1.88 4.27 11.73
CA GLU A 108 1.29 5.60 11.69
C GLU A 108 0.95 5.94 10.25
N LEU A 109 -0.24 6.49 10.04
CA LEU A 109 -0.73 6.89 8.73
C LEU A 109 -1.34 8.30 8.80
N LEU A 110 -1.27 9.01 7.67
CA LEU A 110 -2.16 10.13 7.39
C LEU A 110 -3.39 9.57 6.68
N CYS A 111 -4.57 9.90 7.20
CA CYS A 111 -5.87 9.48 6.68
C CYS A 111 -6.56 10.68 6.03
N PHE A 112 -6.93 10.56 4.77
CA PHE A 112 -7.60 11.58 3.98
C PHE A 112 -8.95 11.05 3.52
N SER A 113 -10.03 11.76 3.82
CA SER A 113 -11.34 11.40 3.27
C SER A 113 -11.38 11.58 1.75
N ARG A 114 -12.21 10.79 1.08
CA ARG A 114 -12.45 10.91 -0.37
C ARG A 114 -12.86 12.32 -0.78
N ASP A 115 -13.82 12.90 -0.06
CA ASP A 115 -14.35 14.22 -0.39
C ASP A 115 -13.25 15.29 -0.31
N HIS A 116 -12.30 15.12 0.63
CA HIS A 116 -11.16 16.03 0.73
C HIS A 116 -10.20 15.88 -0.46
N ILE A 117 -9.83 14.65 -0.83
CA ILE A 117 -8.97 14.40 -2.00
C ILE A 117 -9.64 14.90 -3.29
N GLU A 118 -10.95 14.69 -3.46
CA GLU A 118 -11.72 15.22 -4.59
C GLU A 118 -11.70 16.74 -4.60
N SER A 119 -11.90 17.41 -3.45
CA SER A 119 -11.85 18.86 -3.29
C SER A 119 -10.47 19.45 -3.61
N LEU A 120 -9.40 18.86 -3.08
CA LEU A 120 -8.02 19.26 -3.38
C LEU A 120 -7.70 19.09 -4.86
N SER A 121 -8.12 17.98 -5.47
CA SER A 121 -7.91 17.71 -6.90
C SER A 121 -8.64 18.72 -7.78
N PHE A 122 -9.81 19.20 -7.38
CA PHE A 122 -10.55 20.23 -8.10
C PHE A 122 -9.89 21.60 -8.01
N ARG A 123 -9.40 21.98 -6.82
CA ARG A 123 -8.82 23.30 -6.57
C ARG A 123 -7.36 23.43 -7.02
N TYR A 124 -6.62 22.35 -6.97
CA TYR A 124 -5.18 22.31 -7.30
C TYR A 124 -4.90 21.33 -8.45
N PRO A 125 -4.91 21.78 -9.71
CA PRO A 125 -4.70 20.90 -10.87
C PRO A 125 -3.37 20.13 -10.83
N LEU A 126 -2.33 20.71 -10.22
CA LEU A 126 -1.04 20.04 -10.05
C LEU A 126 -1.16 18.85 -9.07
N PHE A 127 -1.97 18.99 -8.02
CA PHE A 127 -2.26 17.88 -7.11
C PHE A 127 -3.06 16.78 -7.81
N ALA A 128 -4.06 17.16 -8.63
CA ALA A 128 -4.81 16.17 -9.42
C ALA A 128 -3.89 15.36 -10.34
N SER A 129 -2.95 16.01 -11.03
CA SER A 129 -1.97 15.36 -11.91
C SER A 129 -1.00 14.46 -11.11
N TYR A 130 -0.53 14.92 -9.96
CA TYR A 130 0.31 14.15 -9.06
C TYR A 130 -0.41 12.89 -8.55
N TYR A 131 -1.65 13.04 -8.07
CA TYR A 131 -2.46 11.92 -7.58
C TYR A 131 -2.74 10.90 -8.68
N GLN A 132 -3.08 11.35 -9.88
CA GLN A 132 -3.27 10.49 -11.05
C GLN A 132 -2.00 9.72 -11.40
N ASN A 133 -0.84 10.37 -11.39
CA ASN A 133 0.44 9.72 -11.67
C ASN A 133 0.78 8.63 -10.63
N ILE A 134 0.48 8.86 -9.35
CA ILE A 134 0.63 7.83 -8.32
C ILE A 134 -0.23 6.60 -8.65
N MET A 135 -1.50 6.81 -9.00
CA MET A 135 -2.41 5.71 -9.36
C MET A 135 -1.90 4.92 -10.57
N LEU A 136 -1.44 5.62 -11.61
CA LEU A 136 -0.85 4.97 -12.79
C LEU A 136 0.42 4.18 -12.46
N MET A 137 1.28 4.72 -11.58
CA MET A 137 2.47 4.00 -11.12
C MET A 137 2.14 2.74 -10.31
N ILE A 138 1.11 2.80 -9.46
CA ILE A 138 0.64 1.63 -8.71
C ILE A 138 0.12 0.56 -9.66
N ILE A 139 -0.74 0.93 -10.61
CA ILE A 139 -1.27 0.02 -11.65
C ILE A 139 -0.12 -0.62 -12.43
N TYR A 140 0.80 0.18 -12.96
CA TYR A 140 1.96 -0.33 -13.71
C TYR A 140 2.78 -1.35 -12.90
N LYS A 141 3.06 -1.06 -11.63
CA LYS A 141 3.83 -1.96 -10.77
C LYS A 141 3.07 -3.25 -10.47
N LEU A 142 1.75 -3.18 -10.28
CA LEU A 142 0.91 -4.38 -10.10
C LEU A 142 0.89 -5.23 -11.37
N ASP A 143 0.80 -4.63 -12.55
CA ASP A 143 0.87 -5.33 -13.82
C ASP A 143 2.23 -6.03 -14.03
N VAL A 144 3.33 -5.35 -13.72
CA VAL A 144 4.68 -5.96 -13.79
C VAL A 144 4.78 -7.16 -12.84
N LEU A 145 4.35 -7.02 -11.59
CA LEU A 145 4.37 -8.10 -10.61
C LEU A 145 3.51 -9.30 -11.07
N LEU A 146 2.33 -9.01 -11.61
CA LEU A 146 1.44 -10.05 -12.16
C LEU A 146 2.07 -10.74 -13.37
N ALA A 147 2.62 -9.99 -14.31
CA ALA A 147 3.27 -10.53 -15.50
C ALA A 147 4.44 -11.45 -15.13
N VAL A 148 5.32 -11.00 -14.22
CA VAL A 148 6.45 -11.82 -13.75
C VAL A 148 5.94 -13.07 -13.03
N ARG A 149 4.94 -12.93 -12.16
CA ARG A 149 4.36 -14.08 -11.45
C ARG A 149 3.79 -15.14 -12.38
N LEU A 150 3.10 -14.72 -13.45
CA LEU A 150 2.48 -15.63 -14.41
C LEU A 150 3.48 -16.27 -15.38
N SER A 151 4.61 -15.61 -15.65
CA SER A 151 5.62 -16.07 -16.62
C SER A 151 6.80 -16.81 -15.98
N SER A 152 6.90 -16.84 -14.63
CA SER A 152 8.02 -17.41 -13.90
C SER A 152 7.62 -18.66 -13.11
N THR A 153 8.58 -19.55 -12.89
CA THR A 153 8.46 -20.58 -11.85
C THR A 153 8.43 -19.93 -10.46
N ALA A 154 7.95 -20.65 -9.45
CA ALA A 154 7.92 -20.14 -8.08
C ALA A 154 9.34 -19.77 -7.56
N GLU A 155 10.38 -20.50 -7.96
CA GLU A 155 11.76 -20.23 -7.60
C GLU A 155 12.27 -18.92 -8.24
N GLU A 156 12.06 -18.75 -9.54
CA GLU A 156 12.41 -17.54 -10.28
C GLU A 156 11.65 -16.30 -9.73
N PHE A 157 10.39 -16.48 -9.34
CA PHE A 157 9.62 -15.38 -8.74
C PHE A 157 10.17 -14.98 -7.36
N ILE A 158 10.59 -15.93 -6.52
CA ILE A 158 11.27 -15.62 -5.25
C ILE A 158 12.59 -14.89 -5.51
N GLN A 159 13.38 -15.32 -6.49
CA GLN A 159 14.60 -14.64 -6.88
C GLN A 159 14.33 -13.21 -7.35
N PHE A 160 13.29 -13.02 -8.16
CA PHE A 160 12.86 -11.69 -8.60
C PHE A 160 12.46 -10.79 -7.41
N LEU A 161 11.68 -11.32 -6.46
CA LEU A 161 11.31 -10.58 -5.25
C LEU A 161 12.54 -10.24 -4.40
N TYR A 162 13.48 -11.15 -4.25
CA TYR A 162 14.72 -10.92 -3.52
C TYR A 162 15.56 -9.82 -4.15
N THR A 163 15.68 -9.83 -5.48
CA THR A 163 16.50 -8.85 -6.21
C THR A 163 15.86 -7.46 -6.24
N ASN A 164 14.55 -7.38 -6.46
CA ASN A 164 13.86 -6.10 -6.72
C ASN A 164 13.08 -5.57 -5.51
N TYR A 165 12.74 -6.47 -4.56
CA TYR A 165 11.89 -6.17 -3.41
C TYR A 165 12.43 -6.85 -2.14
N ALA A 166 13.74 -6.73 -1.89
CA ALA A 166 14.41 -7.36 -0.73
C ALA A 166 13.74 -7.00 0.61
N TRP A 167 13.21 -5.78 0.73
CA TRP A 167 12.43 -5.36 1.90
C TRP A 167 11.24 -6.29 2.18
N MET A 168 10.56 -6.76 1.13
CA MET A 168 9.41 -7.66 1.26
C MET A 168 9.85 -9.00 1.86
N ILE A 169 10.91 -9.60 1.32
CA ILE A 169 11.45 -10.89 1.81
C ILE A 169 11.94 -10.78 3.26
N ASN A 170 12.45 -9.63 3.67
CA ASN A 170 13.03 -9.42 4.99
C ASN A 170 12.00 -8.99 6.05
N ARG A 171 10.90 -8.38 5.64
CA ARG A 171 9.94 -7.72 6.55
C ARG A 171 8.57 -8.41 6.59
N VAL A 172 8.12 -8.96 5.46
CA VAL A 172 6.83 -9.66 5.38
C VAL A 172 6.98 -11.08 5.92
N PRO A 173 6.12 -11.54 6.85
CA PRO A 173 6.11 -12.94 7.29
C PRO A 173 5.89 -13.92 6.13
N ASP A 174 6.69 -14.97 6.09
CA ASP A 174 6.76 -15.96 5.01
C ASP A 174 5.38 -16.48 4.57
N LYS A 175 4.47 -16.68 5.52
CA LYS A 175 3.10 -17.13 5.22
C LYS A 175 2.34 -16.21 4.28
N TYR A 176 2.51 -14.88 4.40
CA TYR A 176 1.80 -13.93 3.55
C TYR A 176 2.42 -13.83 2.15
N ILE A 177 3.74 -14.02 2.03
CA ILE A 177 4.39 -14.14 0.72
C ILE A 177 3.94 -15.42 0.04
N ALA A 178 3.88 -16.54 0.78
CA ALA A 178 3.35 -17.81 0.25
C ALA A 178 1.91 -17.67 -0.25
N HIS A 179 1.03 -17.01 0.52
CA HIS A 179 -0.36 -16.73 0.10
C HIS A 179 -0.40 -15.84 -1.15
N TYR A 180 0.44 -14.80 -1.22
CA TYR A 180 0.57 -13.95 -2.40
C TYR A 180 1.02 -14.74 -3.64
N MET A 181 1.89 -15.72 -3.46
CA MET A 181 2.35 -16.63 -4.53
C MET A 181 1.35 -17.73 -4.84
N GLY A 182 0.32 -17.95 -4.03
CA GLY A 182 -0.64 -19.04 -4.20
C GLY A 182 -0.04 -20.42 -3.92
N ILE A 183 0.97 -20.52 -3.04
CA ILE A 183 1.64 -21.76 -2.66
C ILE A 183 1.58 -21.99 -1.15
N SER A 184 1.83 -23.23 -0.71
CA SER A 184 1.89 -23.51 0.72
C SER A 184 3.10 -22.85 1.40
N ASN A 185 2.94 -22.47 2.68
CA ASN A 185 4.04 -21.87 3.44
C ASN A 185 5.25 -22.82 3.54
N ALA A 186 5.01 -24.14 3.68
CA ALA A 186 6.08 -25.14 3.73
C ALA A 186 6.89 -25.18 2.41
N TRP A 187 6.19 -25.09 1.28
CA TRP A 187 6.81 -25.05 -0.05
C TRP A 187 7.60 -23.75 -0.24
N TYR A 188 7.02 -22.61 0.10
CA TYR A 188 7.72 -21.33 0.08
C TYR A 188 9.01 -21.35 0.90
N CYS A 189 8.97 -21.80 2.16
CA CYS A 189 10.15 -21.88 3.03
C CYS A 189 11.26 -22.79 2.45
N LYS A 190 10.88 -23.87 1.76
CA LYS A 190 11.85 -24.74 1.07
C LYS A 190 12.53 -24.01 -0.10
N LEU A 191 11.74 -23.35 -0.95
CA LEU A 191 12.25 -22.60 -2.10
C LEU A 191 13.08 -21.41 -1.66
N LYS A 192 12.63 -20.65 -0.67
CA LYS A 192 13.37 -19.49 -0.12
C LYS A 192 14.76 -19.89 0.35
N ARG A 193 14.88 -21.00 1.11
CA ARG A 193 16.18 -21.52 1.54
C ARG A 193 17.08 -21.87 0.36
N LYS A 194 16.54 -22.53 -0.67
CA LYS A 194 17.28 -22.87 -1.88
C LYS A 194 17.79 -21.61 -2.57
N VAL A 195 16.96 -20.63 -2.84
CA VAL A 195 17.33 -19.37 -3.51
C VAL A 195 18.42 -18.62 -2.72
N LEU A 196 18.25 -18.47 -1.39
CA LEU A 196 19.19 -17.73 -0.56
C LEU A 196 20.51 -18.46 -0.29
N SER A 197 20.60 -19.78 -0.55
CA SER A 197 21.86 -20.53 -0.41
C SER A 197 22.78 -20.39 -1.63
N PHE A 198 22.31 -19.81 -2.73
CA PHE A 198 23.08 -19.57 -3.95
C PHE A 198 23.47 -18.10 -4.11
N THR A 199 23.10 -17.24 -3.15
CA THR A 199 23.45 -15.81 -3.11
C THR A 199 24.49 -15.56 -2.05
#